data_6094df623d33a1ac73a7a33f04f67fb0
#
_entry.id   6094df623d33a1ac73a7a33f04f67fb0
#
_cell.length_a   1.000
_cell.length_b   1.000
_cell.length_c   1.000
_cell.angle_alpha   90.00
_cell.angle_beta   90.00
_cell.angle_gamma   90.00
#
_symmetry.space_group_name_H-M   'P 1'
#
loop_
_entity.id
_entity.type
_entity.pdbx_description
1 polymer ?
#
loop_
_entity_poly.entity_id
_entity_poly.type
_entity_poly.pdbx_seq_one_letter_code
_entity_poly.pdbx_strand_id
1 'polypeptide(L)'
;MENEALKNILTRHSVREFTAEAVKKDDLLTILRAGMSAPSAVNRQPWSFVAITNREILDALCEKLPFAKMLSKAGAAIVVCGLPDKAKIFNLAVKVVARISLGDFWITDCSAASENILLASHALGYGAVWTAVFPDEKKIKDVREILKIPEDIIPLNVIPIGVPVNKNEPPKDKFKEKNIHWEN
;
A
#
# COMPACT_ATOMS: atom_id res chain seq x y z
N MET A 1 -26.97 12.60 -8.35
CA MET A 1 -25.75 12.50 -9.18
C MET A 1 -24.82 11.52 -8.48
N GLU A 2 -24.55 10.40 -9.10
CA GLU A 2 -23.66 9.39 -8.51
C GLU A 2 -22.20 9.89 -8.66
N ASN A 3 -21.49 10.09 -7.55
CA ASN A 3 -20.12 10.54 -7.57
C ASN A 3 -19.19 9.32 -7.68
N GLU A 4 -18.52 9.18 -8.83
CA GLU A 4 -17.66 8.02 -9.11
C GLU A 4 -16.51 7.87 -8.11
N ALA A 5 -15.98 8.96 -7.57
CA ALA A 5 -14.95 8.87 -6.54
C ALA A 5 -15.50 8.27 -5.23
N LEU A 6 -16.67 8.69 -4.78
CA LEU A 6 -17.33 8.12 -3.61
C LEU A 6 -17.70 6.66 -3.84
N LYS A 7 -18.24 6.34 -5.01
CA LYS A 7 -18.55 4.96 -5.40
C LYS A 7 -17.30 4.07 -5.31
N ASN A 8 -16.18 4.50 -5.88
CA ASN A 8 -14.93 3.76 -5.84
C ASN A 8 -14.45 3.52 -4.40
N ILE A 9 -14.51 4.54 -3.53
CA ILE A 9 -14.14 4.43 -2.11
C ILE A 9 -15.05 3.44 -1.37
N LEU A 10 -16.37 3.54 -1.56
CA LEU A 10 -17.36 2.76 -0.83
C LEU A 10 -17.42 1.30 -1.30
N THR A 11 -17.08 1.02 -2.58
CA THR A 11 -17.14 -0.33 -3.14
C THR A 11 -15.82 -1.08 -3.06
N ARG A 12 -14.68 -0.37 -2.87
CA ARG A 12 -13.39 -1.03 -2.72
C ARG A 12 -13.38 -2.00 -1.53
N HIS A 13 -12.93 -3.21 -1.78
CA HIS A 13 -12.70 -4.23 -0.77
C HIS A 13 -11.39 -4.99 -1.00
N SER A 14 -10.97 -5.80 -0.02
CA SER A 14 -9.74 -6.60 -0.13
C SER A 14 -10.02 -7.87 -0.92
N VAL A 15 -9.40 -8.01 -2.09
CA VAL A 15 -9.49 -9.19 -2.95
C VAL A 15 -8.27 -10.07 -2.73
N ARG A 16 -8.51 -11.38 -2.54
CA ARG A 16 -7.46 -12.37 -2.25
C ARG A 16 -7.44 -13.55 -3.22
N GLU A 17 -8.35 -13.57 -4.18
CA GLU A 17 -8.44 -14.61 -5.21
C GLU A 17 -8.29 -14.00 -6.59
N PHE A 18 -7.24 -14.39 -7.30
CA PHE A 18 -6.86 -13.86 -8.60
C PHE A 18 -6.82 -14.96 -9.66
N THR A 19 -7.01 -14.57 -10.92
CA THR A 19 -7.01 -15.49 -12.09
C THR A 19 -5.61 -15.86 -12.58
N ALA A 20 -4.56 -15.26 -12.03
CA ALA A 20 -3.17 -15.31 -12.50
C ALA A 20 -2.92 -14.58 -13.84
N GLU A 21 -3.91 -13.86 -14.37
CA GLU A 21 -3.69 -12.98 -15.52
C GLU A 21 -2.71 -11.85 -15.18
N ALA A 22 -1.87 -11.49 -16.14
CA ALA A 22 -0.90 -10.40 -15.98
C ALA A 22 -1.60 -9.05 -15.84
N VAL A 23 -1.08 -8.20 -14.97
CA VAL A 23 -1.48 -6.79 -14.88
C VAL A 23 -0.71 -6.00 -15.92
N LYS A 24 -1.40 -5.15 -16.69
CA LYS A 24 -0.78 -4.33 -17.74
C LYS A 24 0.20 -3.33 -17.14
N LYS A 25 1.34 -3.15 -17.79
CA LYS A 25 2.38 -2.21 -17.33
C LYS A 25 1.88 -0.77 -17.23
N ASP A 26 1.06 -0.31 -18.16
CA ASP A 26 0.52 1.04 -18.17
C ASP A 26 -0.47 1.27 -17.02
N ASP A 27 -1.25 0.23 -16.67
CA ASP A 27 -2.14 0.27 -15.52
C ASP A 27 -1.32 0.32 -14.21
N LEU A 28 -0.23 -0.47 -14.09
CA LEU A 28 0.68 -0.38 -12.94
C LEU A 28 1.32 1.01 -12.82
N LEU A 29 1.71 1.65 -13.92
CA LEU A 29 2.22 3.02 -13.91
C LEU A 29 1.16 4.00 -13.43
N THR A 30 -0.10 3.83 -13.85
CA THR A 30 -1.22 4.65 -13.40
C THR A 30 -1.47 4.47 -11.89
N ILE A 31 -1.44 3.24 -11.40
CA ILE A 31 -1.58 2.91 -9.98
C ILE A 31 -0.44 3.53 -9.16
N LEU A 32 0.79 3.45 -9.63
CA LEU A 32 1.95 4.06 -8.96
C LEU A 32 1.85 5.59 -8.91
N ARG A 33 1.39 6.24 -10.01
CA ARG A 33 1.14 7.69 -10.01
C ARG A 33 0.10 8.08 -8.98
N ALA A 34 -0.99 7.32 -8.85
CA ALA A 34 -1.99 7.52 -7.81
C ALA A 34 -1.39 7.40 -6.41
N GLY A 35 -0.55 6.38 -6.16
CA GLY A 35 0.20 6.24 -4.92
C GLY A 35 1.05 7.46 -4.60
N MET A 36 1.79 7.96 -5.58
CA MET A 36 2.66 9.15 -5.44
C MET A 36 1.87 10.47 -5.25
N SER A 37 0.58 10.49 -5.54
CA SER A 37 -0.30 11.65 -5.33
C SER A 37 -0.83 11.77 -3.91
N ALA A 38 -0.46 10.85 -3.01
CA ALA A 38 -0.85 10.90 -1.62
C ALA A 38 -0.30 12.14 -0.91
N PRO A 39 -1.00 12.66 0.12
CA PRO A 39 -0.43 13.69 0.98
C PRO A 39 0.72 13.12 1.80
N SER A 40 1.66 13.99 2.18
CA SER A 40 2.72 13.64 3.12
C SER A 40 3.06 14.82 4.01
N ALA A 41 3.59 14.53 5.20
CA ALA A 41 3.99 15.57 6.15
C ALA A 41 4.96 16.55 5.50
N VAL A 42 4.58 17.83 5.44
CA VAL A 42 5.32 18.92 4.77
C VAL A 42 5.78 18.58 3.34
N ASN A 43 4.99 17.77 2.63
CA ASN A 43 5.25 17.31 1.26
C ASN A 43 6.62 16.61 1.10
N ARG A 44 7.02 15.81 2.10
CA ARG A 44 8.32 15.11 2.10
C ARG A 44 8.37 13.91 1.17
N GLN A 45 7.22 13.30 0.90
CA GLN A 45 7.12 12.16 0.01
C GLN A 45 8.14 11.05 0.38
N PRO A 46 8.08 10.54 1.62
CA PRO A 46 9.08 9.60 2.16
C PRO A 46 8.80 8.17 1.73
N TRP A 47 8.44 7.96 0.49
CA TRP A 47 8.13 6.65 -0.08
C TRP A 47 9.06 6.27 -1.21
N SER A 48 9.21 4.97 -1.38
CA SER A 48 9.75 4.31 -2.56
C SER A 48 8.86 3.12 -2.87
N PHE A 49 8.77 2.75 -4.15
CA PHE A 49 7.91 1.66 -4.59
C PHE A 49 8.73 0.65 -5.39
N VAL A 50 8.50 -0.65 -5.11
CA VAL A 50 9.02 -1.73 -5.93
C VAL A 50 7.84 -2.40 -6.62
N ALA A 51 7.72 -2.22 -7.94
CA ALA A 51 6.71 -2.89 -8.76
C ALA A 51 7.26 -4.23 -9.27
N ILE A 52 6.52 -5.30 -9.06
CA ILE A 52 6.95 -6.67 -9.31
C ILE A 52 5.94 -7.33 -10.25
N THR A 53 6.45 -7.80 -11.40
CA THR A 53 5.71 -8.61 -12.38
C THR A 53 6.40 -9.96 -12.64
N ASN A 54 7.63 -10.13 -12.14
CA ASN A 54 8.38 -11.38 -12.25
C ASN A 54 7.74 -12.44 -11.36
N ARG A 55 7.35 -13.57 -11.97
CA ARG A 55 6.68 -14.68 -11.28
C ARG A 55 7.55 -15.31 -10.19
N GLU A 56 8.83 -15.50 -10.45
CA GLU A 56 9.75 -16.12 -9.49
C GLU A 56 9.88 -15.27 -8.21
N ILE A 57 9.92 -13.93 -8.36
CA ILE A 57 9.97 -13.01 -7.22
C ILE A 57 8.64 -13.02 -6.44
N LEU A 58 7.50 -13.04 -7.14
CA LEU A 58 6.18 -13.14 -6.50
C LEU A 58 6.04 -14.45 -5.73
N ASP A 59 6.56 -15.57 -6.27
CA ASP A 59 6.53 -16.88 -5.61
C ASP A 59 7.47 -16.92 -4.39
N ALA A 60 8.66 -16.32 -4.49
CA ALA A 60 9.59 -16.22 -3.36
C ALA A 60 8.97 -15.39 -2.20
N LEU A 61 8.32 -14.27 -2.51
CA LEU A 61 7.57 -13.51 -1.51
C LEU A 61 6.38 -14.27 -0.93
N CYS A 62 5.66 -15.04 -1.77
CA CYS A 62 4.56 -15.89 -1.35
C CYS A 62 5.01 -16.96 -0.35
N GLU A 63 6.19 -17.54 -0.56
CA GLU A 63 6.78 -18.54 0.34
C GLU A 63 7.09 -17.93 1.72
N LYS A 64 7.73 -16.78 1.76
CA LYS A 64 8.20 -16.12 2.98
C LYS A 64 7.10 -15.40 3.77
N LEU A 65 6.06 -14.90 3.10
CA LEU A 65 5.01 -14.10 3.73
C LEU A 65 3.74 -14.94 3.98
N PRO A 66 3.49 -15.39 5.22
CA PRO A 66 2.40 -16.33 5.53
C PRO A 66 1.01 -15.76 5.21
N PHE A 67 0.84 -14.43 5.31
CA PHE A 67 -0.44 -13.75 5.04
C PHE A 67 -0.57 -13.21 3.61
N ALA A 68 0.39 -13.50 2.72
CA ALA A 68 0.40 -13.05 1.33
C ALA A 68 0.32 -14.22 0.32
N LYS A 69 -0.34 -15.33 0.69
CA LYS A 69 -0.43 -16.55 -0.15
C LYS A 69 -1.12 -16.31 -1.51
N MET A 70 -1.93 -15.25 -1.61
CA MET A 70 -2.54 -14.82 -2.86
C MET A 70 -1.52 -14.34 -3.91
N LEU A 71 -0.26 -14.06 -3.53
CA LEU A 71 0.82 -13.75 -4.46
C LEU A 71 1.06 -14.87 -5.49
N SER A 72 0.78 -16.13 -5.13
CA SER A 72 0.88 -17.27 -6.04
C SER A 72 0.00 -17.14 -7.28
N LYS A 73 -1.05 -16.33 -7.23
CA LYS A 73 -2.00 -16.06 -8.31
C LYS A 73 -2.13 -14.58 -8.67
N ALA A 74 -1.43 -13.69 -7.99
CA ALA A 74 -1.40 -12.27 -8.35
C ALA A 74 -0.67 -12.07 -9.68
N GLY A 75 -1.19 -11.17 -10.52
CA GLY A 75 -0.54 -10.78 -11.78
C GLY A 75 0.62 -9.81 -11.57
N ALA A 76 0.63 -9.10 -10.43
CA ALA A 76 1.68 -8.20 -10.01
C ALA A 76 1.64 -7.97 -8.49
N ALA A 77 2.67 -7.31 -7.95
CA ALA A 77 2.63 -6.73 -6.62
C ALA A 77 3.35 -5.37 -6.59
N ILE A 78 2.95 -4.51 -5.67
CA ILE A 78 3.69 -3.29 -5.33
C ILE A 78 4.11 -3.40 -3.87
N VAL A 79 5.41 -3.25 -3.60
CA VAL A 79 5.93 -3.07 -2.24
C VAL A 79 6.06 -1.58 -1.99
N VAL A 80 5.33 -1.08 -0.99
CA VAL A 80 5.46 0.29 -0.53
C VAL A 80 6.51 0.32 0.56
N CYS A 81 7.54 1.12 0.35
CA CYS A 81 8.66 1.26 1.25
C CYS A 81 8.76 2.68 1.79
N GLY A 82 9.08 2.81 3.06
CA GLY A 82 9.35 4.09 3.71
C GLY A 82 10.83 4.45 3.67
N LEU A 83 11.07 5.76 3.62
CA LEU A 83 12.38 6.41 3.70
C LEU A 83 12.42 7.27 4.99
N PRO A 84 12.66 6.67 6.18
CA PRO A 84 12.54 7.40 7.46
C PRO A 84 13.39 8.65 7.54
N ASP A 85 14.56 8.64 6.91
CA ASP A 85 15.45 9.81 6.89
C ASP A 85 14.89 10.99 6.09
N LYS A 86 14.12 10.73 5.04
CA LYS A 86 13.38 11.78 4.33
C LYS A 86 12.22 12.35 5.16
N ALA A 87 11.67 11.57 6.07
CA ALA A 87 10.61 12.01 6.98
C ALA A 87 11.15 12.87 8.15
N LYS A 88 12.45 12.84 8.42
CA LYS A 88 13.06 13.69 9.45
C LYS A 88 12.99 15.15 9.02
N ILE A 89 12.21 15.93 9.78
CA ILE A 89 12.05 17.37 9.50
C ILE A 89 13.25 18.18 9.98
N PHE A 90 13.56 19.22 9.21
CA PHE A 90 14.59 20.19 9.41
C PHE A 90 14.54 20.89 10.75
N ASN A 91 15.70 21.27 11.24
CA ASN A 91 15.99 22.17 12.34
C ASN A 91 15.73 21.64 13.76
N LEU A 92 16.82 21.59 14.50
CA LEU A 92 16.88 21.40 15.94
C LEU A 92 15.84 22.24 16.69
N ALA A 93 15.53 23.45 16.22
CA ALA A 93 14.53 24.34 16.80
C ALA A 93 13.11 23.76 16.76
N VAL A 94 12.70 23.11 15.66
CA VAL A 94 11.38 22.50 15.55
C VAL A 94 11.28 21.24 16.41
N LYS A 95 12.36 20.46 16.54
CA LYS A 95 12.41 19.29 17.44
C LYS A 95 12.21 19.69 18.90
N VAL A 96 12.75 20.82 19.33
CA VAL A 96 12.65 21.32 20.71
C VAL A 96 11.23 21.82 21.03
N VAL A 97 10.58 22.49 20.08
CA VAL A 97 9.26 23.10 20.30
C VAL A 97 8.12 22.07 20.18
N ALA A 98 8.21 21.11 19.27
CA ALA A 98 7.09 20.23 18.97
C ALA A 98 7.01 18.96 19.81
N ARG A 99 8.05 18.56 20.54
CA ARG A 99 8.15 17.24 21.26
C ARG A 99 7.71 16.03 20.41
N ILE A 100 7.73 16.15 19.10
CA ILE A 100 7.24 15.14 18.17
C ILE A 100 8.43 14.34 17.68
N SER A 101 8.40 13.04 17.86
CA SER A 101 9.27 12.12 17.13
C SER A 101 8.80 12.09 15.68
N LEU A 102 9.30 13.05 14.88
CA LEU A 102 8.91 13.19 13.47
C LEU A 102 9.39 12.03 12.59
N GLY A 103 10.11 11.07 13.19
CA GLY A 103 10.60 9.88 12.51
C GLY A 103 9.51 8.93 12.02
N ASP A 104 8.31 9.00 12.59
CA ASP A 104 7.25 8.01 12.32
C ASP A 104 6.22 8.45 11.28
N PHE A 105 6.25 9.70 10.81
CA PHE A 105 5.33 10.17 9.76
C PHE A 105 5.45 9.40 8.44
N TRP A 106 6.58 8.79 8.16
CA TRP A 106 6.72 7.95 6.97
C TRP A 106 5.70 6.80 6.96
N ILE A 107 5.31 6.29 8.13
CA ILE A 107 4.30 5.20 8.22
C ILE A 107 2.95 5.71 7.75
N THR A 108 2.50 6.86 8.25
CA THR A 108 1.22 7.46 7.87
C THR A 108 1.22 7.92 6.41
N ASP A 109 2.31 8.53 5.96
CA ASP A 109 2.49 8.99 4.58
C ASP A 109 2.46 7.82 3.59
N CYS A 110 3.24 6.76 3.87
CA CYS A 110 3.23 5.54 3.05
C CYS A 110 1.90 4.79 3.14
N SER A 111 1.17 4.89 4.26
CA SER A 111 -0.17 4.32 4.39
C SER A 111 -1.18 5.04 3.51
N ALA A 112 -1.11 6.38 3.43
CA ALA A 112 -1.92 7.16 2.50
C ALA A 112 -1.61 6.80 1.04
N ALA A 113 -0.34 6.64 0.69
CA ALA A 113 0.07 6.17 -0.64
C ALA A 113 -0.45 4.76 -0.94
N SER A 114 -0.44 3.86 0.05
CA SER A 114 -0.96 2.50 -0.08
C SER A 114 -2.47 2.49 -0.34
N GLU A 115 -3.25 3.33 0.35
CA GLU A 115 -4.70 3.42 0.09
C GLU A 115 -4.97 3.96 -1.32
N ASN A 116 -4.22 4.96 -1.79
CA ASN A 116 -4.35 5.43 -3.17
C ASN A 116 -4.05 4.32 -4.20
N ILE A 117 -3.06 3.45 -3.94
CA ILE A 117 -2.77 2.27 -4.77
C ILE A 117 -3.96 1.31 -4.79
N LEU A 118 -4.57 1.04 -3.64
CA LEU A 118 -5.74 0.15 -3.54
C LEU A 118 -6.95 0.73 -4.29
N LEU A 119 -7.21 2.03 -4.14
CA LEU A 119 -8.31 2.73 -4.83
C LEU A 119 -8.10 2.77 -6.34
N ALA A 120 -6.88 3.07 -6.80
CA ALA A 120 -6.55 3.09 -8.22
C ALA A 120 -6.64 1.69 -8.85
N SER A 121 -6.18 0.65 -8.14
CA SER A 121 -6.34 -0.73 -8.60
C SER A 121 -7.82 -1.07 -8.78
N HIS A 122 -8.66 -0.73 -7.81
CA HIS A 122 -10.10 -0.97 -7.87
C HIS A 122 -10.77 -0.20 -9.02
N ALA A 123 -10.44 1.08 -9.20
CA ALA A 123 -10.97 1.91 -10.28
C ALA A 123 -10.62 1.37 -11.68
N LEU A 124 -9.48 0.69 -11.82
CA LEU A 124 -9.05 0.04 -13.07
C LEU A 124 -9.60 -1.40 -13.23
N GLY A 125 -10.43 -1.86 -12.30
CA GLY A 125 -11.05 -3.20 -12.34
C GLY A 125 -10.15 -4.33 -11.83
N TYR A 126 -9.01 -4.00 -11.20
CA TYR A 126 -8.17 -4.98 -10.50
C TYR A 126 -8.61 -5.17 -9.06
N GLY A 127 -8.40 -6.37 -8.56
CA GLY A 127 -8.42 -6.66 -7.13
C GLY A 127 -7.06 -6.37 -6.50
N ALA A 128 -7.07 -5.90 -5.26
CA ALA A 128 -5.85 -5.70 -4.48
C ALA A 128 -6.11 -5.91 -2.99
N VAL A 129 -5.04 -6.14 -2.23
CA VAL A 129 -5.13 -6.28 -0.78
C VAL A 129 -3.84 -5.80 -0.11
N TRP A 130 -3.97 -5.14 1.03
CA TRP A 130 -2.85 -4.77 1.89
C TRP A 130 -2.36 -5.98 2.69
N THR A 131 -1.09 -6.35 2.54
CA THR A 131 -0.43 -7.34 3.41
C THR A 131 0.72 -6.68 4.15
N ALA A 132 0.62 -6.59 5.48
CA ALA A 132 1.58 -5.89 6.30
C ALA A 132 2.95 -6.61 6.36
N VAL A 133 4.02 -5.83 6.24
CA VAL A 133 5.39 -6.24 6.48
C VAL A 133 5.90 -5.60 7.77
N PHE A 134 5.93 -4.26 7.83
CA PHE A 134 6.26 -3.54 9.06
C PHE A 134 5.13 -3.68 10.11
N PRO A 135 5.44 -3.80 11.42
CA PRO A 135 6.76 -3.70 12.07
C PRO A 135 7.47 -5.04 12.31
N ASP A 136 7.12 -6.12 11.62
CA ASP A 136 7.70 -7.45 11.80
C ASP A 136 9.11 -7.51 11.20
N GLU A 137 10.13 -7.52 12.05
CA GLU A 137 11.55 -7.49 11.65
C GLU A 137 11.93 -8.66 10.73
N LYS A 138 11.34 -9.85 10.98
CA LYS A 138 11.61 -11.03 10.15
C LYS A 138 11.07 -10.82 8.73
N LYS A 139 9.84 -10.32 8.60
CA LYS A 139 9.25 -10.03 7.27
C LYS A 139 10.01 -8.93 6.55
N ILE A 140 10.42 -7.87 7.28
CA ILE A 140 11.24 -6.79 6.73
C ILE A 140 12.54 -7.36 6.14
N LYS A 141 13.22 -8.22 6.90
CA LYS A 141 14.45 -8.89 6.46
C LYS A 141 14.20 -9.76 5.22
N ASP A 142 13.21 -10.64 5.27
CA ASP A 142 12.85 -11.55 4.17
C ASP A 142 12.55 -10.77 2.86
N VAL A 143 11.77 -9.67 2.95
CA VAL A 143 11.42 -8.82 1.79
C VAL A 143 12.66 -8.10 1.25
N ARG A 144 13.51 -7.56 2.14
CA ARG A 144 14.75 -6.89 1.75
C ARG A 144 15.69 -7.83 1.01
N GLU A 145 15.90 -9.04 1.52
CA GLU A 145 16.78 -10.04 0.92
C GLU A 145 16.30 -10.43 -0.49
N ILE A 146 14.99 -10.70 -0.66
CA ILE A 146 14.42 -11.09 -1.95
C ILE A 146 14.53 -9.95 -2.97
N LEU A 147 14.24 -8.72 -2.55
CA LEU A 147 14.16 -7.57 -3.45
C LEU A 147 15.44 -6.73 -3.50
N LYS A 148 16.47 -7.11 -2.75
CA LYS A 148 17.75 -6.38 -2.61
C LYS A 148 17.54 -4.91 -2.21
N ILE A 149 16.62 -4.68 -1.27
CA ILE A 149 16.31 -3.33 -0.76
C ILE A 149 17.38 -2.92 0.25
N PRO A 150 17.97 -1.70 0.14
CA PRO A 150 18.93 -1.17 1.10
C PRO A 150 18.38 -1.09 2.54
N GLU A 151 19.30 -1.10 3.53
CA GLU A 151 18.92 -1.13 4.96
C GLU A 151 18.20 0.15 5.44
N ASP A 152 18.47 1.28 4.82
CA ASP A 152 17.85 2.57 5.11
C ASP A 152 16.42 2.70 4.56
N ILE A 153 15.98 1.73 3.76
CA ILE A 153 14.63 1.67 3.18
C ILE A 153 13.84 0.56 3.89
N ILE A 154 12.66 0.91 4.42
CA ILE A 154 11.84 0.00 5.22
C ILE A 154 10.59 -0.42 4.44
N PRO A 155 10.44 -1.70 4.05
CA PRO A 155 9.19 -2.21 3.49
C PRO A 155 8.04 -2.08 4.50
N LEU A 156 7.01 -1.29 4.15
CA LEU A 156 5.81 -1.12 4.98
C LEU A 156 4.82 -2.27 4.73
N ASN A 157 4.53 -2.52 3.46
CA ASN A 157 3.58 -3.55 3.06
C ASN A 157 3.91 -4.09 1.65
N VAL A 158 3.30 -5.23 1.34
CA VAL A 158 3.22 -5.77 -0.01
C VAL A 158 1.75 -5.72 -0.42
N ILE A 159 1.45 -5.19 -1.60
CA ILE A 159 0.11 -5.09 -2.16
C ILE A 159 0.05 -6.00 -3.40
N PRO A 160 -0.43 -7.26 -3.26
CA PRO A 160 -0.76 -8.09 -4.40
C PRO A 160 -1.87 -7.44 -5.23
N ILE A 161 -1.73 -7.47 -6.56
CA ILE A 161 -2.66 -6.90 -7.53
C ILE A 161 -2.91 -7.95 -8.62
N GLY A 162 -4.16 -8.12 -9.02
CA GLY A 162 -4.51 -9.08 -10.07
C GLY A 162 -5.95 -8.94 -10.54
N VAL A 163 -6.30 -9.66 -11.58
CA VAL A 163 -7.69 -9.78 -12.04
C VAL A 163 -8.45 -10.65 -11.03
N PRO A 164 -9.52 -10.14 -10.39
CA PRO A 164 -10.27 -10.90 -9.40
C PRO A 164 -11.02 -12.08 -10.04
N VAL A 165 -11.05 -13.24 -9.38
CA VAL A 165 -11.86 -14.38 -9.80
C VAL A 165 -13.34 -14.02 -9.72
N ASN A 166 -13.78 -13.40 -8.63
CA ASN A 166 -15.13 -12.91 -8.47
C ASN A 166 -15.16 -11.37 -8.60
N LYS A 167 -15.68 -10.87 -9.71
CA LYS A 167 -15.78 -9.41 -9.97
C LYS A 167 -17.00 -8.76 -9.31
N ASN A 168 -17.97 -9.57 -8.84
CA ASN A 168 -19.26 -9.09 -8.34
C ASN A 168 -19.39 -9.31 -6.81
N GLU A 169 -18.30 -9.49 -6.09
CA GLU A 169 -18.37 -9.60 -4.63
C GLU A 169 -18.84 -8.25 -4.05
N PRO A 170 -19.97 -8.22 -3.36
CA PRO A 170 -20.50 -6.97 -2.83
C PRO A 170 -19.57 -6.46 -1.70
N PRO A 171 -19.36 -5.14 -1.61
CA PRO A 171 -18.60 -4.56 -0.51
C PRO A 171 -19.36 -4.76 0.80
N LYS A 172 -18.62 -4.97 1.89
CA LYS A 172 -19.20 -5.04 3.23
C LYS A 172 -19.49 -3.63 3.73
N ASP A 173 -20.72 -3.39 4.20
CA ASP A 173 -21.00 -2.16 4.93
C ASP A 173 -20.18 -2.11 6.23
N LYS A 174 -19.39 -1.06 6.36
CA LYS A 174 -18.51 -0.81 7.51
C LYS A 174 -18.93 0.41 8.33
N PHE A 175 -20.02 1.09 7.92
CA PHE A 175 -20.49 2.28 8.62
C PHE A 175 -20.97 1.92 10.03
N LYS A 176 -20.54 2.70 11.01
CA LYS A 176 -20.94 2.57 12.42
C LYS A 176 -21.15 3.96 12.98
N GLU A 177 -22.39 4.40 13.03
CA GLU A 177 -22.77 5.72 13.55
C GLU A 177 -22.24 5.96 14.97
N LYS A 178 -22.19 4.93 15.81
CA LYS A 178 -21.66 5.00 17.21
C LYS A 178 -20.19 5.44 17.29
N ASN A 179 -19.44 5.42 16.19
CA ASN A 179 -18.05 5.89 16.14
C ASN A 179 -17.96 7.38 15.77
N ILE A 180 -19.10 8.07 15.65
CA ILE A 180 -19.16 9.50 15.31
C ILE A 180 -19.54 10.26 16.56
N HIS A 181 -18.76 11.26 16.91
CA HIS A 181 -19.05 12.20 17.98
C HIS A 181 -19.31 13.56 17.36
N TRP A 182 -20.48 14.14 17.64
CA TRP A 182 -20.89 15.44 17.13
C TRP A 182 -20.68 16.49 18.23
N GLU A 183 -19.94 17.55 17.90
CA GLU A 183 -19.82 18.76 18.72
C GLU A 183 -20.73 19.82 18.08
N ASN A 184 -21.81 20.22 18.78
CA ASN A 184 -22.82 21.20 18.32
C ASN A 184 -22.70 22.49 19.09
#